data_0ef7448851b4b678e746069b21c54342
#
_entry.id   0ef7448851b4b678e746069b21c54342
#
_cell.length_a   1.000
_cell.length_b   1.000
_cell.length_c   1.000
_cell.angle_alpha   90.00
_cell.angle_beta   90.00
_cell.angle_gamma   90.00
#
_symmetry.space_group_name_H-M   'P 1'
#
loop_
_entity.id
_entity.type
_entity.pdbx_description
1 polymer ?
#
loop_
_entity_poly.entity_id
_entity_poly.type
_entity_poly.pdbx_seq_one_letter_code
_entity_poly.pdbx_strand_id
1 'polypeptide(L)'
;MKNTFCYIVLLAAVLFTACESPEPQPQPQPQPQPIDDGMLHRSLSVSDELFNNPERGFHKAFECHSNSITPLTEGTVKAFYNAGYTLIHIDFYMEDYRDKLIDESYLDAVRKSMQALRNGGCKCVLRFAYTNNENQSPREAPEDFVLQHIAQIKPILQEYADVIFVMEAGFVGVWGEWYYTSDKFTGFKQNPITDEDYESRRHVLNALLDALPQERMVCVRTPLFKLKCLRISASDTITRAEAYNGTPKSRVAAHDDAIMANSSDLGTFNSVTRPYWEADTKYTIYGGESCPPGSEASCEKTLDQFLKMHIGYINNDYYRPTISKWLSGGCLDQIKHEIGYRFEGREVATTKNPKSGEELKVKLSLVNVGFSSPKNPRDIEMILVNTANEKDRYVVVPNSDPRFWFTDEIQFVEATFSPKQAGTYKLYLNLPDPKPNLRNNPRYSIRLANENMWEETTGYNYLTTITVE
;
A
#
# COMPACT_ATOMS: atom_id res chain seq x y z
N MET A 1 -63.26 -53.86 15.16
CA MET A 1 -64.26 -53.50 16.20
C MET A 1 -64.12 -52.03 16.50
N LYS A 2 -65.27 -51.37 16.50
CA LYS A 2 -65.60 -50.02 16.91
C LYS A 2 -65.23 -48.83 16.01
N ASN A 3 -66.31 -48.54 15.29
CA ASN A 3 -66.73 -47.26 14.72
C ASN A 3 -66.59 -46.06 15.70
N THR A 4 -66.32 -44.88 15.19
CA THR A 4 -66.93 -43.67 15.70
C THR A 4 -67.08 -42.62 14.63
N PHE A 5 -68.25 -42.10 14.54
CA PHE A 5 -68.90 -41.20 13.61
C PHE A 5 -68.24 -39.84 13.36
N CYS A 6 -68.35 -39.45 12.09
CA CYS A 6 -68.10 -38.11 11.55
C CYS A 6 -69.38 -37.24 11.80
N TYR A 7 -69.26 -36.08 12.43
CA TYR A 7 -70.25 -35.00 12.41
C TYR A 7 -69.80 -33.89 11.47
N ILE A 8 -70.54 -33.71 10.40
CA ILE A 8 -70.41 -32.56 9.50
C ILE A 8 -71.29 -31.44 10.05
N VAL A 9 -70.69 -30.30 10.42
CA VAL A 9 -71.41 -29.06 10.71
C VAL A 9 -71.25 -28.13 9.53
N LEU A 10 -72.38 -27.93 8.81
CA LEU A 10 -72.48 -26.89 7.79
C LEU A 10 -72.66 -25.54 8.47
N LEU A 11 -71.63 -24.63 8.31
CA LEU A 11 -71.80 -23.21 8.64
C LEU A 11 -72.01 -22.45 7.34
N ALA A 12 -73.18 -21.85 7.18
CA ALA A 12 -73.49 -20.93 6.11
C ALA A 12 -72.77 -19.59 6.37
N ALA A 13 -71.79 -19.26 5.55
CA ALA A 13 -71.16 -17.98 5.54
C ALA A 13 -71.94 -16.98 4.71
N VAL A 14 -72.50 -15.98 5.32
CA VAL A 14 -73.16 -14.82 4.68
C VAL A 14 -72.02 -13.87 4.26
N LEU A 15 -71.81 -13.77 2.93
CA LEU A 15 -70.90 -12.79 2.36
C LEU A 15 -71.50 -11.39 2.42
N PHE A 16 -71.00 -10.56 3.34
CA PHE A 16 -71.18 -9.12 3.24
C PHE A 16 -70.07 -8.56 2.34
N THR A 17 -70.39 -8.14 1.10
CA THR A 17 -69.54 -7.32 0.29
C THR A 17 -69.54 -5.90 0.80
N ALA A 18 -68.56 -5.55 1.63
CA ALA A 18 -68.27 -4.16 1.92
C ALA A 18 -67.48 -3.58 0.75
N CYS A 19 -68.03 -2.55 0.07
CA CYS A 19 -67.27 -1.71 -0.86
C CYS A 19 -66.27 -0.89 0.00
N GLU A 20 -65.01 -1.34 0.03
CA GLU A 20 -63.92 -0.49 0.48
C GLU A 20 -63.61 0.56 -0.60
N SER A 21 -63.75 1.83 -0.23
CA SER A 21 -63.27 2.92 -1.04
C SER A 21 -61.74 2.83 -1.16
N PRO A 22 -61.11 3.02 -2.36
CA PRO A 22 -59.66 2.94 -2.46
C PRO A 22 -59.03 3.98 -1.54
N GLU A 23 -58.10 3.52 -0.68
CA GLU A 23 -57.26 4.43 0.11
C GLU A 23 -56.51 5.41 -0.85
N PRO A 24 -56.44 6.69 -0.52
CA PRO A 24 -55.70 7.63 -1.30
C PRO A 24 -54.21 7.22 -1.33
N GLN A 25 -53.65 6.93 -2.50
CA GLN A 25 -52.22 6.69 -2.65
C GLN A 25 -51.46 7.84 -2.03
N PRO A 26 -50.37 7.58 -1.24
CA PRO A 26 -49.54 8.62 -0.71
C PRO A 26 -48.97 9.44 -1.87
N GLN A 27 -49.23 10.73 -1.87
CA GLN A 27 -48.62 11.65 -2.85
C GLN A 27 -47.09 11.51 -2.73
N PRO A 28 -46.36 11.48 -3.86
CA PRO A 28 -44.92 11.51 -3.84
C PRO A 28 -44.47 12.73 -3.03
N GLN A 29 -43.71 12.48 -1.95
CA GLN A 29 -43.10 13.58 -1.22
C GLN A 29 -42.25 14.38 -2.20
N PRO A 30 -42.32 15.73 -2.19
CA PRO A 30 -41.43 16.52 -3.00
C PRO A 30 -40.02 16.14 -2.72
N GLN A 31 -39.27 15.71 -3.74
CA GLN A 31 -37.82 15.50 -3.60
C GLN A 31 -37.23 16.84 -3.08
N PRO A 32 -36.37 16.82 -2.07
CA PRO A 32 -35.67 18.02 -1.63
C PRO A 32 -35.03 18.68 -2.84
N GLN A 33 -35.41 19.94 -3.13
CA GLN A 33 -34.74 20.70 -4.19
C GLN A 33 -33.25 20.79 -3.82
N PRO A 34 -32.33 20.63 -4.77
CA PRO A 34 -30.91 20.81 -4.52
C PRO A 34 -30.72 22.23 -3.96
N ILE A 35 -30.14 22.33 -2.77
CA ILE A 35 -29.74 23.61 -2.19
C ILE A 35 -28.65 24.15 -3.10
N ASP A 36 -28.85 25.33 -3.68
CA ASP A 36 -27.81 26.04 -4.43
C ASP A 36 -26.74 26.48 -3.42
N ASP A 37 -25.65 25.72 -3.35
CA ASP A 37 -24.51 26.01 -2.48
C ASP A 37 -23.50 27.01 -3.08
N GLY A 38 -23.86 27.64 -4.22
CA GLY A 38 -23.00 28.58 -4.93
C GLY A 38 -21.86 27.92 -5.72
N MET A 39 -21.88 26.61 -5.83
CA MET A 39 -20.82 25.84 -6.53
C MET A 39 -21.32 25.28 -7.87
N LEU A 40 -20.40 25.15 -8.80
CA LEU A 40 -20.57 24.41 -10.06
C LEU A 40 -20.01 22.99 -9.86
N HIS A 41 -20.90 22.01 -9.88
CA HIS A 41 -20.55 20.60 -9.69
C HIS A 41 -20.30 19.91 -11.03
N ARG A 42 -19.23 19.13 -11.10
CA ARG A 42 -18.88 18.30 -12.26
C ARG A 42 -18.48 16.92 -11.81
N SER A 43 -19.24 15.91 -12.22
CA SER A 43 -18.89 14.50 -12.04
C SER A 43 -17.66 14.12 -12.87
N LEU A 44 -16.84 13.23 -12.34
CA LEU A 44 -15.62 12.70 -12.97
C LEU A 44 -15.84 11.24 -13.37
N SER A 45 -15.59 10.92 -14.65
CA SER A 45 -15.70 9.54 -15.14
C SER A 45 -14.55 8.69 -14.61
N VAL A 46 -14.87 7.53 -14.03
CA VAL A 46 -13.87 6.56 -13.57
C VAL A 46 -13.37 5.70 -14.73
N SER A 47 -12.17 5.14 -14.58
CA SER A 47 -11.50 4.30 -15.59
C SER A 47 -11.11 2.95 -15.01
N ASP A 48 -11.38 1.88 -15.78
CA ASP A 48 -10.93 0.51 -15.47
C ASP A 48 -9.54 0.21 -16.05
N GLU A 49 -8.83 1.22 -16.57
CA GLU A 49 -7.48 1.05 -17.10
C GLU A 49 -6.51 0.56 -16.00
N LEU A 50 -5.68 -0.43 -16.33
CA LEU A 50 -4.50 -0.80 -15.54
C LEU A 50 -3.36 0.15 -15.90
N PHE A 51 -2.84 0.86 -14.92
CA PHE A 51 -1.73 1.79 -15.10
C PHE A 51 -0.77 1.73 -13.90
N ASN A 52 0.42 2.22 -14.10
CA ASN A 52 1.45 2.29 -13.06
C ASN A 52 1.13 3.39 -12.04
N ASN A 53 1.23 3.03 -10.77
CA ASN A 53 1.29 3.96 -9.65
C ASN A 53 2.43 3.55 -8.71
N PRO A 54 3.15 4.49 -8.10
CA PRO A 54 4.28 4.16 -7.23
C PRO A 54 3.85 3.45 -5.96
N GLU A 55 4.74 2.65 -5.38
CA GLU A 55 4.61 2.06 -4.04
C GLU A 55 3.41 1.11 -3.86
N ARG A 56 3.00 0.39 -4.91
CA ARG A 56 1.91 -0.59 -4.86
C ARG A 56 2.02 -1.66 -5.93
N GLY A 57 1.34 -2.77 -5.71
CA GLY A 57 1.08 -3.72 -6.78
C GLY A 57 1.94 -4.98 -6.72
N PHE A 58 1.93 -5.72 -7.82
CA PHE A 58 2.85 -6.84 -7.99
C PHE A 58 4.28 -6.34 -8.14
N HIS A 59 5.26 -7.07 -7.60
CA HIS A 59 6.68 -6.76 -7.76
C HIS A 59 7.42 -7.84 -8.55
N LYS A 60 8.57 -7.43 -9.12
CA LYS A 60 9.58 -8.30 -9.70
C LYS A 60 10.66 -8.58 -8.67
N ALA A 61 11.27 -9.77 -8.74
CA ALA A 61 12.42 -10.12 -7.92
C ALA A 61 13.74 -9.81 -8.65
N PHE A 62 14.74 -9.41 -7.88
CA PHE A 62 16.11 -9.23 -8.33
C PHE A 62 17.08 -9.61 -7.20
N GLU A 63 18.11 -10.39 -7.52
CA GLU A 63 19.12 -10.81 -6.57
C GLU A 63 20.49 -10.25 -6.95
N CYS A 64 21.26 -9.82 -5.96
CA CYS A 64 22.64 -9.41 -6.09
C CYS A 64 23.50 -10.16 -5.07
N HIS A 65 24.39 -11.03 -5.53
CA HIS A 65 25.20 -11.90 -4.71
C HIS A 65 26.62 -11.36 -4.51
N SER A 66 27.19 -11.48 -3.31
CA SER A 66 28.56 -11.00 -3.03
C SER A 66 29.62 -11.83 -3.77
N ASN A 67 29.39 -13.12 -3.97
CA ASN A 67 30.27 -14.01 -4.72
C ASN A 67 30.14 -13.88 -6.25
N SER A 68 29.18 -13.10 -6.76
CA SER A 68 28.91 -12.84 -8.18
C SER A 68 28.26 -11.49 -8.38
N ILE A 69 28.98 -10.42 -8.04
CA ILE A 69 28.45 -9.06 -7.96
C ILE A 69 27.89 -8.59 -9.31
N THR A 70 26.57 -8.47 -9.39
CA THR A 70 25.87 -7.96 -10.57
C THR A 70 24.81 -6.96 -10.12
N PRO A 71 25.10 -5.64 -10.13
CA PRO A 71 24.14 -4.65 -9.69
C PRO A 71 22.95 -4.53 -10.65
N LEU A 72 21.80 -4.14 -10.12
CA LEU A 72 20.61 -3.80 -10.91
C LEU A 72 20.94 -2.63 -11.86
N THR A 73 20.51 -2.73 -13.11
CA THR A 73 20.76 -1.70 -14.13
C THR A 73 19.52 -0.84 -14.37
N GLU A 74 19.73 0.41 -14.78
CA GLU A 74 18.64 1.32 -15.20
C GLU A 74 17.79 0.72 -16.33
N GLY A 75 18.44 0.01 -17.29
CA GLY A 75 17.75 -0.67 -18.39
C GLY A 75 16.77 -1.75 -17.90
N THR A 76 17.20 -2.55 -16.92
CA THR A 76 16.34 -3.57 -16.29
C THR A 76 15.16 -2.93 -15.55
N VAL A 77 15.41 -1.86 -14.79
CA VAL A 77 14.34 -1.14 -14.06
C VAL A 77 13.32 -0.56 -15.04
N LYS A 78 13.78 0.09 -16.12
CA LYS A 78 12.88 0.61 -17.18
C LYS A 78 12.07 -0.48 -17.86
N ALA A 79 12.67 -1.65 -18.09
CA ALA A 79 11.94 -2.79 -18.67
C ALA A 79 10.83 -3.29 -17.73
N PHE A 80 11.11 -3.38 -16.41
CA PHE A 80 10.09 -3.74 -15.44
C PHE A 80 9.00 -2.68 -15.33
N TYR A 81 9.36 -1.39 -15.28
CA TYR A 81 8.38 -0.31 -15.27
C TYR A 81 7.45 -0.35 -16.50
N ASN A 82 8.01 -0.55 -17.70
CA ASN A 82 7.25 -0.64 -18.95
C ASN A 82 6.38 -1.89 -19.03
N ALA A 83 6.72 -2.94 -18.25
CA ALA A 83 5.91 -4.15 -18.10
C ALA A 83 4.82 -4.04 -17.01
N GLY A 84 4.65 -2.87 -16.38
CA GLY A 84 3.60 -2.61 -15.40
C GLY A 84 4.03 -2.79 -13.93
N TYR A 85 5.33 -2.91 -13.64
CA TYR A 85 5.83 -3.08 -12.28
C TYR A 85 6.51 -1.81 -11.78
N THR A 86 6.04 -1.28 -10.65
CA THR A 86 6.62 -0.09 -9.99
C THR A 86 7.42 -0.45 -8.75
N LEU A 87 7.37 -1.72 -8.33
CA LEU A 87 8.14 -2.28 -7.23
C LEU A 87 9.05 -3.40 -7.71
N ILE A 88 10.25 -3.44 -7.15
CA ILE A 88 11.23 -4.51 -7.33
C ILE A 88 11.63 -5.00 -5.93
N HIS A 89 11.44 -6.28 -5.64
CA HIS A 89 12.01 -6.90 -4.45
C HIS A 89 13.49 -7.16 -4.73
N ILE A 90 14.36 -6.56 -3.95
CA ILE A 90 15.80 -6.71 -4.12
C ILE A 90 16.38 -7.42 -2.91
N ASP A 91 16.93 -8.60 -3.17
CA ASP A 91 17.72 -9.37 -2.21
C ASP A 91 19.20 -9.13 -2.45
N PHE A 92 19.88 -8.56 -1.46
CA PHE A 92 21.32 -8.47 -1.42
C PHE A 92 21.88 -9.62 -0.59
N TYR A 93 22.42 -10.64 -1.26
CA TYR A 93 23.01 -11.81 -0.60
C TYR A 93 24.49 -11.57 -0.29
N MET A 94 24.82 -11.63 1.01
CA MET A 94 26.14 -11.32 1.58
C MET A 94 26.90 -12.59 1.97
N GLU A 95 26.99 -13.57 1.06
CA GLU A 95 27.52 -14.90 1.31
C GLU A 95 28.98 -14.88 1.82
N ASP A 96 29.77 -13.90 1.37
CA ASP A 96 31.19 -13.78 1.67
C ASP A 96 31.49 -13.00 2.96
N TYR A 97 30.44 -12.46 3.63
CA TYR A 97 30.63 -11.51 4.75
C TYR A 97 30.12 -12.03 6.11
N ARG A 98 30.00 -13.35 6.30
CA ARG A 98 29.53 -13.89 7.58
C ARG A 98 30.52 -13.70 8.74
N ASP A 99 31.81 -13.49 8.44
CA ASP A 99 32.91 -13.40 9.40
C ASP A 99 33.87 -12.23 9.14
N LYS A 100 33.48 -11.29 8.28
CA LYS A 100 34.23 -10.07 7.93
C LYS A 100 33.30 -8.94 7.54
N LEU A 101 33.81 -7.71 7.54
CA LEU A 101 33.08 -6.54 7.08
C LEU A 101 32.81 -6.58 5.58
N ILE A 102 31.78 -5.85 5.13
CA ILE A 102 31.41 -5.73 3.71
C ILE A 102 32.48 -4.93 2.98
N ASP A 103 32.95 -5.45 1.86
CA ASP A 103 33.90 -4.76 0.99
C ASP A 103 33.23 -3.59 0.24
N GLU A 104 34.02 -2.54 -0.05
CA GLU A 104 33.52 -1.35 -0.76
C GLU A 104 32.96 -1.68 -2.15
N SER A 105 33.48 -2.69 -2.83
CA SER A 105 32.97 -3.15 -4.13
C SER A 105 31.50 -3.61 -4.07
N TYR A 106 31.11 -4.27 -2.97
CA TYR A 106 29.73 -4.70 -2.77
C TYR A 106 28.82 -3.54 -2.32
N LEU A 107 29.32 -2.67 -1.42
CA LEU A 107 28.62 -1.43 -1.07
C LEU A 107 28.36 -0.54 -2.29
N ASP A 108 29.32 -0.46 -3.23
CA ASP A 108 29.15 0.25 -4.49
C ASP A 108 28.08 -0.39 -5.39
N ALA A 109 27.99 -1.72 -5.42
CA ALA A 109 26.93 -2.42 -6.15
C ALA A 109 25.54 -2.11 -5.57
N VAL A 110 25.41 -2.00 -4.23
CA VAL A 110 24.17 -1.53 -3.58
C VAL A 110 23.83 -0.12 -4.04
N ARG A 111 24.78 0.85 -4.00
CA ARG A 111 24.56 2.23 -4.47
C ARG A 111 24.14 2.29 -5.93
N LYS A 112 24.82 1.54 -6.82
CA LYS A 112 24.46 1.46 -8.25
C LYS A 112 23.04 0.95 -8.46
N SER A 113 22.64 -0.07 -7.73
CA SER A 113 21.28 -0.61 -7.80
C SER A 113 20.23 0.39 -7.35
N MET A 114 20.47 1.12 -6.25
CA MET A 114 19.58 2.17 -5.77
C MET A 114 19.49 3.34 -6.78
N GLN A 115 20.62 3.75 -7.36
CA GLN A 115 20.61 4.78 -8.39
C GLN A 115 19.86 4.35 -9.66
N ALA A 116 19.97 3.08 -10.03
CA ALA A 116 19.21 2.51 -11.16
C ALA A 116 17.69 2.59 -10.93
N LEU A 117 17.22 2.31 -9.70
CA LEU A 117 15.82 2.50 -9.33
C LEU A 117 15.37 3.94 -9.54
N ARG A 118 16.13 4.92 -9.00
CA ARG A 118 15.84 6.35 -9.10
C ARG A 118 15.70 6.81 -10.54
N ASN A 119 16.59 6.35 -11.42
CA ASN A 119 16.60 6.69 -12.84
C ASN A 119 15.51 5.95 -13.64
N GLY A 120 15.21 4.72 -13.24
CA GLY A 120 14.31 3.81 -13.98
C GLY A 120 12.83 4.00 -13.69
N GLY A 121 12.48 4.60 -12.54
CA GLY A 121 11.08 4.90 -12.19
C GLY A 121 10.42 3.88 -11.25
N CYS A 122 11.19 2.99 -10.61
CA CYS A 122 10.70 2.04 -9.62
C CYS A 122 11.23 2.35 -8.21
N LYS A 123 10.55 1.81 -7.20
CA LYS A 123 11.06 1.71 -5.83
C LYS A 123 11.29 0.25 -5.46
N CYS A 124 11.95 -0.01 -4.33
CA CYS A 124 12.22 -1.38 -3.90
C CYS A 124 11.54 -1.75 -2.58
N VAL A 125 11.18 -3.03 -2.50
CA VAL A 125 11.13 -3.79 -1.26
C VAL A 125 12.54 -4.33 -1.08
N LEU A 126 13.21 -3.95 0.01
CA LEU A 126 14.64 -4.18 0.20
C LEU A 126 14.90 -5.22 1.26
N ARG A 127 15.71 -6.23 0.96
CA ARG A 127 16.13 -7.26 1.92
C ARG A 127 17.64 -7.53 1.78
N PHE A 128 18.30 -7.75 2.91
CA PHE A 128 19.67 -8.27 2.96
C PHE A 128 19.65 -9.63 3.64
N ALA A 129 20.39 -10.60 3.10
CA ALA A 129 20.53 -11.91 3.70
C ALA A 129 21.93 -12.48 3.45
N TYR A 130 22.32 -13.55 4.15
CA TYR A 130 23.63 -14.15 3.95
C TYR A 130 23.58 -15.37 3.03
N THR A 131 22.41 -15.90 2.74
CA THR A 131 22.25 -17.05 1.84
C THR A 131 20.79 -17.27 1.45
N ASN A 132 20.59 -17.81 0.25
CA ASN A 132 19.33 -18.40 -0.21
C ASN A 132 19.40 -19.95 -0.22
N ASN A 133 20.44 -20.54 0.36
CA ASN A 133 20.65 -21.97 0.36
C ASN A 133 20.43 -22.59 1.75
N GLU A 134 19.38 -23.40 1.89
CA GLU A 134 19.03 -24.08 3.14
C GLU A 134 20.14 -25.04 3.65
N ASN A 135 20.99 -25.53 2.77
CA ASN A 135 22.10 -26.43 3.11
C ASN A 135 23.37 -25.67 3.55
N GLN A 136 23.37 -24.34 3.46
CA GLN A 136 24.50 -23.52 3.89
C GLN A 136 24.64 -23.55 5.42
N SER A 137 25.90 -23.60 5.90
CA SER A 137 26.23 -23.47 7.32
C SER A 137 27.54 -22.68 7.47
N PRO A 138 27.59 -21.61 8.25
CA PRO A 138 26.48 -20.93 8.91
C PRO A 138 25.54 -20.25 7.90
N ARG A 139 24.27 -20.06 8.29
CA ARG A 139 23.23 -19.44 7.46
C ARG A 139 23.21 -17.92 7.57
N GLU A 140 23.58 -17.40 8.73
CA GLU A 140 23.71 -15.99 9.03
C GLU A 140 25.08 -15.67 9.67
N ALA A 141 25.44 -14.40 9.76
CA ALA A 141 26.57 -13.92 10.55
C ALA A 141 26.23 -13.88 12.04
N PRO A 142 27.24 -13.91 12.94
CA PRO A 142 27.04 -13.57 14.35
C PRO A 142 26.43 -12.19 14.54
N GLU A 143 25.70 -11.96 15.63
CA GLU A 143 24.98 -10.73 15.91
C GLU A 143 25.85 -9.46 15.79
N ASP A 144 27.07 -9.51 16.31
CA ASP A 144 28.00 -8.38 16.26
C ASP A 144 28.40 -8.00 14.83
N PHE A 145 28.59 -8.97 13.93
CA PHE A 145 28.80 -8.70 12.50
C PHE A 145 27.53 -8.19 11.83
N VAL A 146 26.34 -8.73 12.14
CA VAL A 146 25.08 -8.22 11.62
C VAL A 146 24.92 -6.73 11.93
N LEU A 147 25.15 -6.33 13.18
CA LEU A 147 25.06 -4.92 13.61
C LEU A 147 26.11 -4.04 12.92
N GLN A 148 27.34 -4.53 12.70
CA GLN A 148 28.37 -3.81 11.95
C GLN A 148 28.01 -3.64 10.48
N HIS A 149 27.44 -4.69 9.83
CA HIS A 149 26.98 -4.60 8.45
C HIS A 149 25.85 -3.59 8.29
N ILE A 150 24.88 -3.59 9.21
CA ILE A 150 23.83 -2.55 9.23
C ILE A 150 24.43 -1.15 9.35
N ALA A 151 25.45 -0.98 10.21
CA ALA A 151 26.16 0.30 10.32
C ALA A 151 26.89 0.70 9.03
N GLN A 152 27.48 -0.26 8.28
CA GLN A 152 28.13 0.01 7.00
C GLN A 152 27.15 0.44 5.90
N ILE A 153 25.96 -0.17 5.84
CA ILE A 153 24.95 0.16 4.83
C ILE A 153 24.10 1.38 5.21
N LYS A 154 24.05 1.78 6.48
CA LYS A 154 23.25 2.92 6.96
C LYS A 154 23.39 4.19 6.12
N PRO A 155 24.59 4.67 5.73
CA PRO A 155 24.71 5.85 4.89
C PRO A 155 24.01 5.69 3.53
N ILE A 156 24.05 4.50 2.94
CA ILE A 156 23.39 4.19 1.67
C ILE A 156 21.88 4.20 1.85
N LEU A 157 21.36 3.58 2.91
CA LEU A 157 19.92 3.57 3.21
C LEU A 157 19.36 4.98 3.41
N GLN A 158 20.14 5.87 4.03
CA GLN A 158 19.75 7.27 4.23
C GLN A 158 19.79 8.07 2.93
N GLU A 159 20.82 7.89 2.10
CA GLU A 159 20.97 8.58 0.82
C GLU A 159 19.90 8.19 -0.19
N TYR A 160 19.54 6.91 -0.23
CA TYR A 160 18.57 6.34 -1.18
C TYR A 160 17.20 6.02 -0.57
N ALA A 161 16.88 6.61 0.58
CA ALA A 161 15.58 6.41 1.22
C ALA A 161 14.38 6.77 0.33
N ASP A 162 14.58 7.65 -0.67
CA ASP A 162 13.56 8.04 -1.64
C ASP A 162 13.07 6.88 -2.51
N VAL A 163 13.96 5.93 -2.86
CA VAL A 163 13.62 4.75 -3.67
C VAL A 163 13.37 3.49 -2.85
N ILE A 164 13.50 3.54 -1.53
CA ILE A 164 13.10 2.45 -0.64
C ILE A 164 11.62 2.62 -0.29
N PHE A 165 10.76 1.73 -0.81
CA PHE A 165 9.37 1.66 -0.39
C PHE A 165 9.27 1.16 1.04
N VAL A 166 9.88 0.02 1.30
CA VAL A 166 9.97 -0.62 2.62
C VAL A 166 11.22 -1.49 2.68
N MET A 167 11.76 -1.68 3.86
CA MET A 167 12.81 -2.66 4.11
C MET A 167 12.25 -3.84 4.90
N GLU A 168 12.45 -5.05 4.44
CA GLU A 168 12.21 -6.25 5.23
C GLU A 168 13.41 -6.50 6.13
N ALA A 169 13.18 -6.93 7.36
CA ALA A 169 14.20 -6.93 8.41
C ALA A 169 15.47 -7.71 8.03
N GLY A 170 15.35 -8.81 7.31
CA GLY A 170 16.50 -9.50 6.71
C GLY A 170 17.54 -10.03 7.70
N PHE A 171 18.75 -10.26 7.24
CA PHE A 171 19.98 -10.66 7.94
C PHE A 171 19.94 -12.00 8.68
N VAL A 172 18.82 -12.40 9.25
CA VAL A 172 18.71 -13.54 10.16
C VAL A 172 18.07 -14.71 9.43
N GLY A 173 18.77 -15.86 9.40
CA GLY A 173 18.32 -17.09 8.77
C GLY A 173 18.46 -17.13 7.25
N VAL A 174 18.01 -18.22 6.65
CA VAL A 174 17.97 -18.37 5.19
C VAL A 174 17.00 -17.34 4.62
N TRP A 175 17.32 -16.74 3.49
CA TRP A 175 16.60 -15.62 2.84
C TRP A 175 16.40 -14.36 3.72
N GLY A 176 16.89 -14.36 4.98
CA GLY A 176 16.64 -13.26 5.90
C GLY A 176 15.22 -13.25 6.48
N GLU A 177 14.52 -14.37 6.50
CA GLU A 177 13.13 -14.47 6.97
C GLU A 177 12.98 -14.68 8.48
N TRP A 178 14.07 -14.61 9.25
CA TRP A 178 14.10 -14.81 10.70
C TRP A 178 13.76 -16.22 11.17
N TYR A 179 13.65 -17.16 10.22
CA TYR A 179 13.53 -18.61 10.40
C TYR A 179 14.70 -19.32 9.75
N TYR A 180 14.78 -20.64 9.94
CA TYR A 180 15.86 -21.48 9.38
C TYR A 180 17.25 -20.99 9.76
N THR A 181 17.42 -20.55 11.02
CA THR A 181 18.67 -20.02 11.55
C THR A 181 19.68 -21.12 11.84
N SER A 182 20.94 -20.74 12.06
CA SER A 182 21.99 -21.64 12.51
C SER A 182 21.98 -21.80 14.01
N ASP A 183 21.91 -23.04 14.49
CA ASP A 183 22.02 -23.34 15.94
C ASP A 183 23.40 -23.00 16.54
N LYS A 184 24.41 -22.74 15.70
CA LYS A 184 25.76 -22.39 16.11
C LYS A 184 25.93 -20.97 16.58
N PHE A 185 25.03 -20.08 16.24
CA PHE A 185 25.09 -18.67 16.62
C PHE A 185 24.11 -18.41 17.75
N THR A 186 24.65 -18.00 18.89
CA THR A 186 23.85 -17.54 20.01
C THR A 186 23.05 -16.32 19.57
N GLY A 187 21.79 -16.26 19.92
CA GLY A 187 20.94 -15.12 19.67
C GLY A 187 19.99 -15.23 18.48
N PHE A 188 20.14 -16.25 17.62
CA PHE A 188 19.25 -16.42 16.47
C PHE A 188 18.59 -17.80 16.36
N LYS A 189 18.60 -18.57 17.46
CA LYS A 189 17.96 -19.89 17.47
C LYS A 189 16.49 -19.80 17.10
N GLN A 190 16.02 -20.81 16.38
CA GLN A 190 14.66 -20.81 15.86
C GLN A 190 13.69 -21.66 16.67
N ASN A 191 14.09 -22.80 17.21
CA ASN A 191 13.16 -23.74 17.79
C ASN A 191 13.72 -24.45 19.05
N PRO A 192 13.17 -24.14 20.22
CA PRO A 192 12.28 -23.00 20.48
C PRO A 192 13.05 -21.67 20.45
N ILE A 193 12.37 -20.57 20.07
CA ILE A 193 12.93 -19.23 20.19
C ILE A 193 12.83 -18.82 21.67
N THR A 194 13.96 -18.53 22.29
CA THR A 194 14.03 -18.07 23.69
C THR A 194 13.87 -16.55 23.80
N ASP A 195 13.70 -16.02 25.00
CA ASP A 195 13.65 -14.57 25.21
C ASP A 195 14.98 -13.90 24.83
N GLU A 196 16.13 -14.57 24.98
CA GLU A 196 17.44 -14.11 24.51
C GLU A 196 17.49 -14.03 22.98
N ASP A 197 16.95 -15.03 22.29
CA ASP A 197 16.87 -15.03 20.82
C ASP A 197 15.97 -13.89 20.30
N TYR A 198 14.90 -13.53 21.03
CA TYR A 198 14.11 -12.36 20.72
C TYR A 198 14.84 -11.05 21.02
N GLU A 199 15.69 -11.02 22.05
CA GLU A 199 16.52 -9.86 22.37
C GLU A 199 17.51 -9.55 21.24
N SER A 200 18.21 -10.56 20.72
CA SER A 200 19.12 -10.40 19.57
C SER A 200 18.39 -9.92 18.32
N ARG A 201 17.20 -10.47 18.04
CA ARG A 201 16.35 -9.96 16.95
C ARG A 201 15.89 -8.51 17.18
N ARG A 202 15.64 -8.13 18.42
CA ARG A 202 15.32 -6.75 18.79
C ARG A 202 16.49 -5.80 18.55
N HIS A 203 17.73 -6.22 18.82
CA HIS A 203 18.92 -5.42 18.50
C HIS A 203 19.03 -5.17 17.00
N VAL A 204 18.84 -6.21 16.18
CA VAL A 204 18.83 -6.08 14.72
C VAL A 204 17.72 -5.13 14.26
N LEU A 205 16.48 -5.32 14.75
CA LEU A 205 15.36 -4.45 14.40
C LEU A 205 15.60 -2.99 14.76
N ASN A 206 16.12 -2.71 15.97
CA ASN A 206 16.44 -1.36 16.41
C ASN A 206 17.55 -0.73 15.54
N ALA A 207 18.58 -1.49 15.17
CA ALA A 207 19.63 -1.01 14.29
C ALA A 207 19.09 -0.64 12.91
N LEU A 208 18.16 -1.41 12.35
CA LEU A 208 17.49 -1.11 11.08
C LEU A 208 16.59 0.12 11.17
N LEU A 209 15.81 0.26 12.24
CA LEU A 209 15.01 1.44 12.50
C LEU A 209 15.86 2.71 12.64
N ASP A 210 17.05 2.60 13.21
CA ASP A 210 18.03 3.70 13.31
C ASP A 210 18.77 3.97 11.97
N ALA A 211 18.92 2.94 11.15
CA ALA A 211 19.57 3.08 9.85
C ALA A 211 18.68 3.80 8.81
N LEU A 212 17.37 3.69 8.92
CA LEU A 212 16.39 4.30 8.02
C LEU A 212 15.83 5.61 8.57
N PRO A 213 15.48 6.59 7.72
CA PRO A 213 14.72 7.77 8.16
C PRO A 213 13.40 7.40 8.84
N GLN A 214 12.92 8.26 9.73
CA GLN A 214 11.73 7.99 10.56
C GLN A 214 10.44 7.73 9.75
N GLU A 215 10.37 8.24 8.53
CA GLU A 215 9.23 8.03 7.64
C GLU A 215 9.27 6.69 6.87
N ARG A 216 10.31 5.88 7.04
CA ARG A 216 10.40 4.54 6.43
C ARG A 216 10.12 3.45 7.45
N MET A 217 9.46 2.40 6.96
CA MET A 217 9.08 1.25 7.78
C MET A 217 10.03 0.08 7.56
N VAL A 218 10.10 -0.78 8.58
CA VAL A 218 10.80 -2.07 8.55
C VAL A 218 9.78 -3.18 8.76
N CYS A 219 9.63 -4.09 7.81
CA CYS A 219 8.74 -5.23 7.93
C CYS A 219 9.39 -6.38 8.70
N VAL A 220 8.64 -7.02 9.57
CA VAL A 220 8.99 -8.30 10.21
C VAL A 220 8.10 -9.42 9.71
N ARG A 221 8.65 -10.64 9.70
CA ARG A 221 8.05 -11.83 9.05
C ARG A 221 6.75 -12.32 9.69
N THR A 222 6.55 -12.09 10.98
CA THR A 222 5.34 -12.51 11.70
C THR A 222 4.91 -11.47 12.73
N PRO A 223 3.60 -11.43 13.09
CA PRO A 223 3.14 -10.54 14.17
C PRO A 223 3.85 -10.81 15.49
N LEU A 224 4.19 -12.09 15.76
CA LEU A 224 4.87 -12.46 16.99
C LEU A 224 6.24 -11.80 17.12
N PHE A 225 7.00 -11.64 16.03
CA PHE A 225 8.27 -10.91 16.06
C PHE A 225 8.07 -9.44 16.44
N LYS A 226 7.06 -8.76 15.87
CA LYS A 226 6.74 -7.39 16.27
C LYS A 226 6.40 -7.31 17.75
N LEU A 227 5.46 -8.13 18.22
CA LEU A 227 5.01 -8.14 19.61
C LEU A 227 6.16 -8.40 20.59
N LYS A 228 6.98 -9.40 20.33
CA LYS A 228 8.11 -9.77 21.19
C LYS A 228 9.24 -8.74 21.15
N CYS A 229 9.65 -8.28 19.97
CA CYS A 229 10.74 -7.30 19.82
C CYS A 229 10.35 -5.93 20.41
N LEU A 230 9.10 -5.52 20.30
CA LEU A 230 8.64 -4.26 20.90
C LEU A 230 8.13 -4.40 22.33
N ARG A 231 8.00 -5.62 22.86
CA ARG A 231 7.47 -5.92 24.20
C ARG A 231 6.07 -5.37 24.42
N ILE A 232 5.22 -5.51 23.40
CA ILE A 232 3.82 -5.10 23.41
C ILE A 232 2.90 -6.32 23.32
N SER A 233 1.62 -6.16 23.65
CA SER A 233 0.61 -7.23 23.55
C SER A 233 -0.19 -7.14 22.25
N ALA A 234 -0.89 -8.21 21.88
CA ALA A 234 -1.77 -8.24 20.73
C ALA A 234 -3.01 -7.31 20.87
N SER A 235 -3.30 -6.81 22.06
CA SER A 235 -4.33 -5.78 22.27
C SER A 235 -3.81 -4.36 22.08
N ASP A 236 -2.50 -4.16 21.96
CA ASP A 236 -1.87 -2.84 21.81
C ASP A 236 -1.68 -2.51 20.31
N THR A 237 -2.78 -2.39 19.58
CA THR A 237 -2.81 -2.02 18.16
C THR A 237 -2.52 -0.53 17.97
N ILE A 238 -2.06 -0.15 16.76
CA ILE A 238 -1.81 1.25 16.41
C ILE A 238 -3.14 2.00 16.32
N THR A 239 -3.23 3.11 17.04
CA THR A 239 -4.35 4.06 16.91
C THR A 239 -4.10 5.07 15.79
N ARG A 240 -5.14 5.77 15.33
CA ARG A 240 -4.99 6.86 14.34
C ARG A 240 -4.03 7.97 14.81
N ALA A 241 -3.97 8.26 16.11
CA ALA A 241 -3.08 9.27 16.67
C ALA A 241 -1.61 8.82 16.73
N GLU A 242 -1.37 7.51 16.83
CA GLU A 242 -0.03 6.93 16.83
C GLU A 242 0.50 6.65 15.42
N ALA A 243 -0.40 6.56 14.43
CA ALA A 243 -0.03 6.28 13.05
C ALA A 243 0.98 7.32 12.52
N TYR A 244 2.03 6.83 11.88
CA TYR A 244 3.07 7.65 11.22
C TYR A 244 3.82 8.62 12.14
N ASN A 245 3.80 8.44 13.45
CA ASN A 245 4.45 9.33 14.43
C ASN A 245 5.98 9.08 14.59
N GLY A 246 6.54 8.14 13.83
CA GLY A 246 7.98 7.82 13.82
C GLY A 246 8.46 6.93 14.96
N THR A 247 7.58 6.50 15.87
CA THR A 247 7.92 5.54 16.94
C THR A 247 8.16 4.13 16.38
N PRO A 248 8.91 3.25 17.06
CA PRO A 248 9.07 1.86 16.63
C PRO A 248 7.74 1.15 16.38
N LYS A 249 6.71 1.37 17.23
CA LYS A 249 5.38 0.78 17.08
C LYS A 249 4.75 1.12 15.72
N SER A 250 4.83 2.38 15.29
CA SER A 250 4.27 2.86 14.01
C SER A 250 5.15 2.57 12.80
N ARG A 251 6.42 2.18 12.99
CA ARG A 251 7.40 1.92 11.92
C ARG A 251 7.66 0.45 11.67
N VAL A 252 7.41 -0.44 12.64
CA VAL A 252 7.53 -1.88 12.43
C VAL A 252 6.28 -2.35 11.70
N ALA A 253 6.46 -2.76 10.47
CA ALA A 253 5.44 -3.20 9.52
C ALA A 253 5.48 -4.73 9.35
N ALA A 254 4.80 -5.27 8.38
CA ALA A 254 4.58 -6.69 8.22
C ALA A 254 4.90 -7.18 6.81
N HIS A 255 5.62 -8.30 6.68
CA HIS A 255 5.66 -9.08 5.47
C HIS A 255 5.31 -10.54 5.75
N ASP A 256 4.68 -11.20 4.80
CA ASP A 256 4.27 -12.58 4.88
C ASP A 256 4.73 -13.36 3.64
N ASP A 257 5.72 -14.24 3.82
CA ASP A 257 6.26 -15.02 2.70
C ASP A 257 5.55 -16.37 2.54
N ALA A 258 4.32 -16.48 3.07
CA ALA A 258 3.46 -17.65 2.97
C ALA A 258 1.99 -17.29 2.66
N ILE A 259 1.76 -16.14 2.02
CA ILE A 259 0.42 -15.63 1.72
C ILE A 259 -0.41 -16.68 0.98
N MET A 260 -1.61 -16.99 1.50
CA MET A 260 -2.58 -17.96 0.98
C MET A 260 -2.08 -19.42 0.93
N ALA A 261 -0.96 -19.75 1.61
CA ALA A 261 -0.47 -21.11 1.65
C ALA A 261 -1.46 -22.06 2.32
N ASN A 262 -1.91 -21.73 3.53
CA ASN A 262 -2.96 -22.39 4.29
C ASN A 262 -3.65 -21.39 5.24
N SER A 263 -4.56 -21.85 6.10
CA SER A 263 -5.35 -20.99 7.00
C SER A 263 -4.54 -20.17 8.02
N SER A 264 -3.28 -20.51 8.25
CA SER A 264 -2.37 -19.77 9.15
C SER A 264 -1.18 -19.16 8.41
N ASP A 265 -1.16 -19.24 7.06
CA ASP A 265 -0.03 -18.90 6.21
C ASP A 265 1.27 -19.51 6.76
N LEU A 266 1.26 -20.88 6.84
CA LEU A 266 2.33 -21.72 7.39
C LEU A 266 2.78 -21.34 8.82
N GLY A 267 1.85 -20.86 9.64
CA GLY A 267 2.14 -20.47 11.03
C GLY A 267 2.59 -19.01 11.18
N THR A 268 2.47 -18.21 10.16
CA THR A 268 2.69 -16.76 10.23
C THR A 268 1.82 -16.15 11.33
N PHE A 269 0.56 -16.56 11.43
CA PHE A 269 -0.35 -16.08 12.47
C PHE A 269 -1.23 -17.20 13.05
N ASN A 270 -1.87 -16.89 14.16
CA ASN A 270 -2.87 -17.71 14.84
C ASN A 270 -4.14 -16.88 15.14
N SER A 271 -5.11 -17.46 15.84
CA SER A 271 -6.37 -16.80 16.19
C SER A 271 -6.21 -15.52 17.04
N VAL A 272 -5.09 -15.34 17.73
CA VAL A 272 -4.80 -14.14 18.54
C VAL A 272 -4.04 -13.08 17.73
N THR A 273 -3.05 -13.51 16.95
CA THR A 273 -2.13 -12.60 16.25
C THR A 273 -2.66 -12.14 14.88
N ARG A 274 -3.59 -12.88 14.27
CA ARG A 274 -4.22 -12.46 13.01
C ARG A 274 -5.05 -11.18 13.16
N PRO A 275 -5.98 -11.07 14.13
CA PRO A 275 -6.72 -9.81 14.34
C PRO A 275 -5.83 -8.62 14.70
N TYR A 276 -4.69 -8.88 15.36
CA TYR A 276 -3.69 -7.84 15.61
C TYR A 276 -3.15 -7.28 14.30
N TRP A 277 -2.72 -8.12 13.34
CA TRP A 277 -2.23 -7.66 12.06
C TRP A 277 -3.31 -6.99 11.22
N GLU A 278 -4.52 -7.52 11.19
CA GLU A 278 -5.65 -6.89 10.50
C GLU A 278 -5.88 -5.42 10.98
N ALA A 279 -5.74 -5.16 12.28
CA ALA A 279 -5.84 -3.80 12.82
C ALA A 279 -4.58 -2.95 12.57
N ASP A 280 -3.40 -3.54 12.72
CA ASP A 280 -2.11 -2.85 12.64
C ASP A 280 -1.76 -2.42 11.22
N THR A 281 -2.02 -3.27 10.23
CA THR A 281 -1.73 -3.04 8.81
C THR A 281 -2.64 -1.99 8.16
N LYS A 282 -3.71 -1.57 8.84
CA LYS A 282 -4.43 -0.35 8.46
C LYS A 282 -3.50 0.86 8.39
N TYR A 283 -2.46 0.89 9.22
CA TYR A 283 -1.51 1.99 9.35
C TYR A 283 -0.07 1.64 8.97
N THR A 284 0.25 0.35 8.81
CA THR A 284 1.58 -0.09 8.40
C THR A 284 1.55 -0.81 7.06
N ILE A 285 2.72 -0.94 6.43
CA ILE A 285 2.86 -1.70 5.18
C ILE A 285 2.60 -3.19 5.46
N TYR A 286 1.87 -3.84 4.56
CA TYR A 286 1.73 -5.29 4.49
C TYR A 286 1.86 -5.78 3.06
N GLY A 287 2.60 -6.85 2.87
CA GLY A 287 2.76 -7.55 1.61
C GLY A 287 3.64 -8.77 1.80
N GLY A 288 4.23 -9.29 0.73
CA GLY A 288 5.13 -10.44 0.80
C GLY A 288 5.00 -11.38 -0.38
N GLU A 289 4.98 -12.69 -0.12
CA GLU A 289 5.05 -13.72 -1.16
C GLU A 289 3.99 -14.81 -0.99
N SER A 290 3.43 -15.26 -2.11
CA SER A 290 2.62 -16.47 -2.13
C SER A 290 3.52 -17.72 -2.08
N CYS A 291 3.09 -18.78 -1.38
CA CYS A 291 3.90 -19.96 -1.06
C CYS A 291 3.10 -21.26 -1.27
N PRO A 292 3.76 -22.42 -1.51
CA PRO A 292 3.11 -23.72 -1.47
C PRO A 292 2.47 -24.00 -0.09
N PRO A 293 1.34 -24.75 0.00
CA PRO A 293 0.62 -25.38 -1.10
C PRO A 293 -0.41 -24.47 -1.78
N GLY A 294 -0.61 -23.22 -1.31
CA GLY A 294 -1.59 -22.29 -1.84
C GLY A 294 -3.02 -22.82 -1.71
N SER A 295 -3.35 -23.49 -0.60
CA SER A 295 -4.66 -24.13 -0.40
C SER A 295 -5.78 -23.12 -0.17
N GLU A 296 -5.46 -21.93 0.31
CA GLU A 296 -6.42 -20.86 0.58
C GLU A 296 -6.59 -19.88 -0.60
N ALA A 297 -5.90 -20.06 -1.72
CA ALA A 297 -5.86 -19.14 -2.85
C ALA A 297 -7.12 -19.14 -3.74
N SER A 298 -8.32 -19.40 -3.18
CA SER A 298 -9.58 -19.11 -3.89
C SER A 298 -9.78 -17.60 -3.96
N CYS A 299 -10.50 -17.12 -4.98
CA CYS A 299 -10.79 -15.69 -5.15
C CYS A 299 -11.49 -15.09 -3.91
N GLU A 300 -12.53 -15.76 -3.41
CA GLU A 300 -13.27 -15.30 -2.23
C GLU A 300 -12.35 -15.08 -1.01
N LYS A 301 -11.55 -16.10 -0.65
CA LYS A 301 -10.65 -16.02 0.50
C LYS A 301 -9.52 -15.02 0.29
N THR A 302 -8.99 -14.94 -0.93
CA THR A 302 -7.92 -14.01 -1.27
C THR A 302 -8.38 -12.56 -1.13
N LEU A 303 -9.52 -12.22 -1.73
CA LEU A 303 -10.06 -10.86 -1.68
C LEU A 303 -10.41 -10.44 -0.25
N ASP A 304 -11.01 -11.36 0.54
CA ASP A 304 -11.30 -11.13 1.95
C ASP A 304 -10.02 -10.89 2.79
N GLN A 305 -8.99 -11.75 2.62
CA GLN A 305 -7.72 -11.59 3.33
C GLN A 305 -6.99 -10.32 2.91
N PHE A 306 -6.95 -10.01 1.62
CA PHE A 306 -6.26 -8.84 1.09
C PHE A 306 -6.89 -7.54 1.59
N LEU A 307 -8.21 -7.48 1.65
CA LEU A 307 -8.94 -6.34 2.22
C LEU A 307 -8.66 -6.19 3.72
N LYS A 308 -8.79 -7.26 4.50
CA LYS A 308 -8.60 -7.23 5.97
C LYS A 308 -7.15 -6.93 6.37
N MET A 309 -6.19 -7.45 5.60
CA MET A 309 -4.77 -7.23 5.84
C MET A 309 -4.23 -5.96 5.17
N HIS A 310 -5.06 -5.20 4.47
CA HIS A 310 -4.66 -3.95 3.79
C HIS A 310 -3.42 -4.15 2.91
N ILE A 311 -3.42 -5.17 2.06
CA ILE A 311 -2.24 -5.57 1.28
C ILE A 311 -1.80 -4.44 0.33
N GLY A 312 -0.51 -4.12 0.35
CA GLY A 312 0.11 -3.10 -0.50
C GLY A 312 0.86 -3.67 -1.69
N TYR A 313 1.48 -4.83 -1.54
CA TYR A 313 2.33 -5.46 -2.55
C TYR A 313 2.36 -6.99 -2.41
N ILE A 314 2.67 -7.69 -3.51
CA ILE A 314 2.87 -9.13 -3.53
C ILE A 314 3.81 -9.52 -4.67
N ASN A 315 4.51 -10.66 -4.53
CA ASN A 315 5.37 -11.19 -5.57
C ASN A 315 4.62 -11.60 -6.85
N ASN A 316 5.29 -11.47 -7.99
CA ASN A 316 4.81 -12.01 -9.27
C ASN A 316 5.59 -13.26 -9.72
N ASP A 317 6.79 -13.45 -9.23
CA ASP A 317 7.75 -14.41 -9.79
C ASP A 317 7.80 -15.74 -9.04
N TYR A 318 7.49 -15.77 -7.76
CA TYR A 318 7.49 -16.98 -6.94
C TYR A 318 6.08 -17.57 -6.82
N TYR A 319 6.01 -18.88 -6.69
CA TYR A 319 4.84 -19.75 -6.61
C TYR A 319 3.68 -19.40 -7.56
N ARG A 320 3.95 -19.49 -8.84
CA ARG A 320 2.98 -19.28 -9.93
C ARG A 320 1.64 -20.01 -9.77
N PRO A 321 1.51 -21.21 -9.16
CA PRO A 321 0.21 -21.88 -9.00
C PRO A 321 -0.82 -21.04 -8.26
N THR A 322 -0.46 -20.20 -7.29
CA THR A 322 -1.39 -19.27 -6.63
C THR A 322 -1.93 -18.24 -7.62
N ILE A 323 -1.05 -17.60 -8.40
CA ILE A 323 -1.45 -16.61 -9.41
C ILE A 323 -2.35 -17.27 -10.49
N SER A 324 -2.04 -18.52 -10.88
CA SER A 324 -2.85 -19.28 -11.82
C SER A 324 -4.25 -19.59 -11.29
N LYS A 325 -4.40 -19.80 -9.98
CA LYS A 325 -5.72 -19.96 -9.34
C LYS A 325 -6.53 -18.67 -9.39
N TRP A 326 -5.91 -17.51 -9.15
CA TRP A 326 -6.58 -16.22 -9.28
C TRP A 326 -7.00 -15.92 -10.72
N LEU A 327 -6.15 -16.28 -11.69
CA LEU A 327 -6.47 -16.15 -13.12
C LEU A 327 -7.67 -17.04 -13.49
N SER A 328 -7.61 -18.34 -13.16
CA SER A 328 -8.68 -19.28 -13.49
C SER A 328 -9.98 -19.03 -12.71
N GLY A 329 -9.87 -18.45 -11.50
CA GLY A 329 -11.00 -18.02 -10.68
C GLY A 329 -11.62 -16.69 -11.11
N GLY A 330 -10.96 -15.94 -12.02
CA GLY A 330 -11.46 -14.69 -12.60
C GLY A 330 -11.21 -13.44 -11.75
N CYS A 331 -10.43 -13.51 -10.66
CA CYS A 331 -10.16 -12.36 -9.77
C CYS A 331 -8.77 -11.71 -9.95
N LEU A 332 -7.91 -12.24 -10.82
CA LEU A 332 -6.56 -11.71 -10.97
C LEU A 332 -6.56 -10.23 -11.41
N ASP A 333 -7.46 -9.84 -12.30
CA ASP A 333 -7.52 -8.45 -12.77
C ASP A 333 -8.07 -7.52 -11.67
N GLN A 334 -9.07 -7.96 -10.89
CA GLN A 334 -9.50 -7.24 -9.69
C GLN A 334 -8.34 -7.05 -8.71
N ILE A 335 -7.57 -8.12 -8.42
CA ILE A 335 -6.40 -8.02 -7.55
C ILE A 335 -5.39 -7.00 -8.08
N LYS A 336 -5.10 -6.99 -9.40
CA LYS A 336 -4.19 -5.99 -9.99
C LYS A 336 -4.69 -4.55 -9.84
N HIS A 337 -6.00 -4.33 -9.97
CA HIS A 337 -6.59 -3.02 -9.78
C HIS A 337 -6.52 -2.56 -8.34
N GLU A 338 -6.83 -3.44 -7.38
CA GLU A 338 -7.10 -3.08 -5.99
C GLU A 338 -5.91 -3.26 -5.05
N ILE A 339 -4.86 -4.05 -5.40
CA ILE A 339 -3.69 -4.22 -4.54
C ILE A 339 -3.00 -2.87 -4.29
N GLY A 340 -2.81 -2.51 -3.01
CA GLY A 340 -2.40 -1.19 -2.60
C GLY A 340 -3.56 -0.18 -2.67
N TYR A 341 -3.29 1.04 -3.08
CA TYR A 341 -4.28 2.10 -3.23
C TYR A 341 -4.72 2.26 -4.69
N ARG A 342 -5.98 2.69 -4.89
CA ARG A 342 -6.51 3.11 -6.19
C ARG A 342 -7.52 4.24 -5.95
N PHE A 343 -7.13 5.46 -6.28
CA PHE A 343 -7.97 6.64 -6.05
C PHE A 343 -8.82 6.96 -7.26
N GLU A 344 -10.12 7.11 -7.03
CA GLU A 344 -11.10 7.53 -8.03
C GLU A 344 -11.68 8.88 -7.63
N GLY A 345 -11.45 9.91 -8.42
CA GLY A 345 -12.17 11.18 -8.30
C GLY A 345 -13.65 10.98 -8.65
N ARG A 346 -14.53 11.47 -7.82
CA ARG A 346 -15.98 11.36 -8.02
C ARG A 346 -16.58 12.66 -8.56
N GLU A 347 -16.21 13.78 -7.97
CA GLU A 347 -16.75 15.07 -8.32
C GLU A 347 -15.74 16.18 -8.01
N VAL A 348 -15.70 17.20 -8.86
CA VAL A 348 -15.07 18.49 -8.56
C VAL A 348 -16.13 19.58 -8.54
N ALA A 349 -16.18 20.33 -7.43
CA ALA A 349 -17.02 21.49 -7.27
C ALA A 349 -16.17 22.77 -7.23
N THR A 350 -16.59 23.84 -7.91
CA THR A 350 -15.87 25.11 -7.97
C THR A 350 -16.85 26.28 -7.80
N THR A 351 -16.41 27.43 -7.28
CA THR A 351 -17.20 28.65 -7.22
C THR A 351 -17.81 28.94 -8.59
N LYS A 352 -19.11 29.28 -8.64
CA LYS A 352 -19.79 29.76 -9.86
C LYS A 352 -19.29 31.15 -10.21
N ASN A 353 -18.97 31.38 -11.50
CA ASN A 353 -18.59 32.70 -12.05
C ASN A 353 -17.55 33.43 -11.18
N PRO A 354 -16.39 32.83 -10.90
CA PRO A 354 -15.37 33.45 -10.05
C PRO A 354 -14.80 34.67 -10.74
N LYS A 355 -14.58 35.77 -9.96
CA LYS A 355 -14.00 37.01 -10.46
C LYS A 355 -12.55 37.19 -10.07
N SER A 356 -11.81 37.91 -10.90
CA SER A 356 -10.44 38.29 -10.63
C SER A 356 -10.30 39.02 -9.28
N GLY A 357 -9.38 38.52 -8.44
CA GLY A 357 -9.13 39.03 -7.09
C GLY A 357 -10.06 38.51 -6.01
N GLU A 358 -11.13 37.80 -6.35
CA GLU A 358 -12.03 37.15 -5.38
C GLU A 358 -11.60 35.71 -5.07
N GLU A 359 -12.23 35.10 -4.06
CA GLU A 359 -11.99 33.71 -3.69
C GLU A 359 -12.62 32.75 -4.69
N LEU A 360 -11.81 31.88 -5.24
CA LEU A 360 -12.22 30.71 -6.01
C LEU A 360 -12.05 29.45 -5.11
N LYS A 361 -13.15 28.93 -4.59
CA LYS A 361 -13.18 27.72 -3.79
C LYS A 361 -13.28 26.51 -4.70
N VAL A 362 -12.52 25.48 -4.34
CA VAL A 362 -12.48 24.18 -5.01
C VAL A 362 -12.65 23.08 -3.98
N LYS A 363 -13.48 22.10 -4.32
CA LYS A 363 -13.66 20.89 -3.52
C LYS A 363 -13.66 19.68 -4.44
N LEU A 364 -12.71 18.78 -4.27
CA LEU A 364 -12.64 17.47 -4.92
C LEU A 364 -13.12 16.40 -3.94
N SER A 365 -14.08 15.58 -4.34
CA SER A 365 -14.42 14.35 -3.66
C SER A 365 -13.77 13.15 -4.38
N LEU A 366 -13.19 12.24 -3.63
CA LEU A 366 -12.58 11.02 -4.15
C LEU A 366 -12.77 9.84 -3.20
N VAL A 367 -12.61 8.63 -3.71
CA VAL A 367 -12.66 7.38 -2.94
C VAL A 367 -11.42 6.55 -3.27
N ASN A 368 -10.90 5.87 -2.27
CA ASN A 368 -9.90 4.83 -2.47
C ASN A 368 -10.62 3.48 -2.61
N VAL A 369 -10.54 2.86 -3.77
CA VAL A 369 -11.13 1.53 -4.04
C VAL A 369 -10.08 0.41 -3.97
N GLY A 370 -8.84 0.72 -3.60
CA GLY A 370 -7.80 -0.28 -3.39
C GLY A 370 -7.85 -0.87 -1.98
N PHE A 371 -7.16 -1.99 -1.74
CA PHE A 371 -7.13 -2.68 -0.45
C PHE A 371 -6.40 -1.92 0.65
N SER A 372 -5.56 -0.94 0.31
CA SER A 372 -4.73 -0.19 1.27
C SER A 372 -4.70 1.29 0.92
N SER A 373 -4.22 2.12 1.85
CA SER A 373 -3.80 3.50 1.56
C SER A 373 -2.29 3.57 1.33
N PRO A 374 -1.72 4.64 0.75
CA PRO A 374 -0.28 4.89 0.81
C PRO A 374 0.20 4.86 2.26
N LYS A 375 1.43 4.38 2.49
CA LYS A 375 1.99 4.32 3.85
C LYS A 375 3.19 5.25 4.04
N ASN A 376 3.89 5.58 2.94
CA ASN A 376 4.91 6.61 2.95
C ASN A 376 4.29 8.00 2.74
N PRO A 377 4.94 9.08 3.20
CA PRO A 377 4.46 10.43 2.98
C PRO A 377 4.22 10.74 1.51
N ARG A 378 3.16 11.50 1.23
CA ARG A 378 2.80 11.95 -0.11
C ARG A 378 2.30 13.38 -0.03
N ASP A 379 2.92 14.28 -0.81
CA ASP A 379 2.44 15.65 -0.90
C ASP A 379 1.15 15.74 -1.70
N ILE A 380 0.36 16.77 -1.43
CA ILE A 380 -0.85 17.10 -2.18
C ILE A 380 -0.75 18.56 -2.62
N GLU A 381 -0.97 18.82 -3.90
CA GLU A 381 -1.00 20.15 -4.48
C GLU A 381 -2.25 20.31 -5.34
N MET A 382 -3.06 21.31 -5.06
CA MET A 382 -4.05 21.81 -6.02
C MET A 382 -3.42 22.94 -6.81
N ILE A 383 -3.43 22.83 -8.13
CA ILE A 383 -2.69 23.71 -9.03
C ILE A 383 -3.67 24.36 -10.01
N LEU A 384 -3.65 25.67 -10.08
CA LEU A 384 -4.45 26.48 -11.03
C LEU A 384 -3.49 27.20 -11.99
N VAL A 385 -3.60 26.95 -13.29
CA VAL A 385 -2.69 27.49 -14.32
C VAL A 385 -3.47 28.21 -15.40
N ASN A 386 -3.12 29.47 -15.69
CA ASN A 386 -3.70 30.23 -16.78
C ASN A 386 -3.29 29.65 -18.13
N THR A 387 -4.25 29.35 -19.00
CA THR A 387 -3.99 28.71 -20.31
C THR A 387 -3.26 29.64 -21.31
N ALA A 388 -3.37 30.95 -21.14
CA ALA A 388 -2.69 31.95 -22.00
C ALA A 388 -1.30 32.33 -21.46
N ASN A 389 -1.04 32.11 -20.16
CA ASN A 389 0.22 32.47 -19.51
C ASN A 389 0.53 31.49 -18.37
N GLU A 390 1.31 30.47 -18.62
CA GLU A 390 1.65 29.44 -17.63
C GLU A 390 2.42 29.97 -16.40
N LYS A 391 2.99 31.19 -16.48
CA LYS A 391 3.60 31.87 -15.32
C LYS A 391 2.57 32.39 -14.33
N ASP A 392 1.35 32.65 -14.78
CA ASP A 392 0.20 32.98 -13.93
C ASP A 392 -0.37 31.66 -13.36
N ARG A 393 0.30 31.21 -12.31
CA ARG A 393 0.08 29.91 -11.68
C ARG A 393 -0.05 30.07 -10.18
N TYR A 394 -0.99 29.33 -9.60
CA TYR A 394 -1.26 29.29 -8.18
C TYR A 394 -1.17 27.84 -7.69
N VAL A 395 -0.51 27.62 -6.56
CA VAL A 395 -0.39 26.33 -5.91
C VAL A 395 -0.90 26.43 -4.48
N VAL A 396 -1.85 25.61 -4.12
CA VAL A 396 -2.38 25.47 -2.76
C VAL A 396 -2.09 24.06 -2.26
N VAL A 397 -1.56 23.94 -1.05
CA VAL A 397 -1.34 22.68 -0.36
C VAL A 397 -2.53 22.43 0.56
N PRO A 398 -3.43 21.50 0.23
CA PRO A 398 -4.58 21.15 1.07
C PRO A 398 -4.15 20.52 2.40
N ASN A 399 -4.93 20.77 3.44
CA ASN A 399 -4.74 20.12 4.73
C ASN A 399 -5.36 18.71 4.72
N SER A 400 -4.69 17.78 4.04
CA SER A 400 -5.10 16.38 3.94
C SER A 400 -3.85 15.50 3.83
N ASP A 401 -3.96 14.23 4.20
CA ASP A 401 -2.86 13.27 4.14
C ASP A 401 -3.35 11.97 3.47
N PRO A 402 -2.82 11.61 2.28
CA PRO A 402 -3.25 10.41 1.56
C PRO A 402 -3.07 9.11 2.33
N ARG A 403 -2.21 9.07 3.35
CA ARG A 403 -2.02 7.90 4.21
C ARG A 403 -3.28 7.56 5.01
N PHE A 404 -4.18 8.52 5.18
CA PHE A 404 -5.48 8.36 5.85
C PHE A 404 -6.66 8.26 4.89
N TRP A 405 -6.43 8.14 3.57
CA TRP A 405 -7.48 7.90 2.59
C TRP A 405 -7.74 6.39 2.51
N PHE A 406 -8.47 5.90 3.51
CA PHE A 406 -8.73 4.46 3.64
C PHE A 406 -9.74 3.96 2.61
N THR A 407 -9.74 2.64 2.41
CA THR A 407 -10.63 1.94 1.48
C THR A 407 -12.09 2.27 1.74
N ASP A 408 -12.85 2.56 0.68
CA ASP A 408 -14.28 2.87 0.65
C ASP A 408 -14.72 4.11 1.47
N GLU A 409 -13.76 4.90 1.99
CA GLU A 409 -14.06 6.17 2.67
C GLU A 409 -14.03 7.32 1.66
N ILE A 410 -15.10 8.15 1.63
CA ILE A 410 -15.12 9.39 0.84
C ILE A 410 -14.18 10.41 1.47
N GLN A 411 -13.27 10.92 0.67
CA GLN A 411 -12.33 11.97 1.05
C GLN A 411 -12.64 13.27 0.33
N PHE A 412 -12.40 14.38 1.01
CA PHE A 412 -12.54 15.72 0.44
C PHE A 412 -11.18 16.42 0.45
N VAL A 413 -10.79 16.94 -0.72
CA VAL A 413 -9.60 17.75 -0.88
C VAL A 413 -10.06 19.15 -1.27
N GLU A 414 -9.82 20.13 -0.39
CA GLU A 414 -10.33 21.50 -0.55
C GLU A 414 -9.18 22.48 -0.72
N ALA A 415 -9.37 23.46 -1.59
CA ALA A 415 -8.45 24.57 -1.82
C ALA A 415 -9.19 25.87 -2.09
N THR A 416 -8.58 26.99 -1.72
CA THR A 416 -9.07 28.32 -2.06
C THR A 416 -7.96 29.08 -2.78
N PHE A 417 -8.27 29.57 -3.97
CA PHE A 417 -7.38 30.39 -4.80
C PHE A 417 -7.88 31.84 -4.83
N SER A 418 -7.00 32.77 -5.23
CA SER A 418 -7.37 34.18 -5.50
C SER A 418 -6.64 34.62 -6.77
N PRO A 419 -7.10 34.16 -7.96
CA PRO A 419 -6.49 34.51 -9.23
C PRO A 419 -6.58 35.99 -9.47
N LYS A 420 -5.44 36.63 -9.83
CA LYS A 420 -5.35 38.09 -9.98
C LYS A 420 -5.71 38.62 -11.36
N GLN A 421 -5.85 37.71 -12.33
CA GLN A 421 -6.17 38.05 -13.71
C GLN A 421 -7.41 37.29 -14.16
N ALA A 422 -8.26 37.96 -14.95
CA ALA A 422 -9.33 37.30 -15.68
C ALA A 422 -8.72 36.39 -16.77
N GLY A 423 -9.39 35.28 -17.05
CA GLY A 423 -8.90 34.31 -18.05
C GLY A 423 -9.42 32.92 -17.85
N THR A 424 -8.96 32.04 -18.70
CA THR A 424 -9.26 30.60 -18.61
C THR A 424 -8.12 29.87 -17.90
N TYR A 425 -8.45 29.11 -16.88
CA TYR A 425 -7.49 28.37 -16.06
C TYR A 425 -7.80 26.87 -16.11
N LYS A 426 -6.73 26.05 -16.17
CA LYS A 426 -6.82 24.62 -15.90
C LYS A 426 -6.55 24.35 -14.43
N LEU A 427 -7.39 23.53 -13.81
CA LEU A 427 -7.24 23.06 -12.44
C LEU A 427 -6.73 21.63 -12.42
N TYR A 428 -5.72 21.38 -11.59
CA TYR A 428 -5.09 20.08 -11.43
C TYR A 428 -4.99 19.65 -9.97
N LEU A 429 -5.00 18.34 -9.73
CA LEU A 429 -4.46 17.70 -8.53
C LEU A 429 -3.10 17.11 -8.86
N ASN A 430 -2.09 17.39 -8.05
CA ASN A 430 -0.78 16.75 -8.10
C ASN A 430 -0.52 16.03 -6.77
N LEU A 431 -0.08 14.77 -6.86
CA LEU A 431 0.28 13.93 -5.72
C LEU A 431 1.72 13.42 -5.90
N PRO A 432 2.72 14.33 -5.87
CA PRO A 432 4.11 14.00 -6.16
C PRO A 432 4.77 13.23 -5.02
N ASP A 433 5.89 12.58 -5.31
CA ASP A 433 6.79 12.13 -4.25
C ASP A 433 7.37 13.36 -3.50
N PRO A 434 7.40 13.37 -2.16
CA PRO A 434 7.90 14.53 -1.41
C PRO A 434 9.43 14.70 -1.51
N LYS A 435 10.15 13.67 -1.96
CA LYS A 435 11.62 13.71 -2.03
C LYS A 435 12.10 14.50 -3.25
N PRO A 436 13.05 15.44 -3.07
CA PRO A 436 13.50 16.35 -4.15
C PRO A 436 13.95 15.63 -5.43
N ASN A 437 14.64 14.49 -5.30
CA ASN A 437 15.14 13.73 -6.45
C ASN A 437 14.03 13.09 -7.30
N LEU A 438 12.85 12.89 -6.74
CA LEU A 438 11.73 12.19 -7.38
C LEU A 438 10.55 13.12 -7.70
N ARG A 439 10.42 14.26 -7.00
CA ARG A 439 9.27 15.14 -7.02
C ARG A 439 8.79 15.56 -8.41
N ASN A 440 9.75 15.83 -9.29
CA ASN A 440 9.47 16.31 -10.64
C ASN A 440 9.46 15.20 -11.71
N ASN A 441 9.52 13.93 -11.29
CA ASN A 441 9.45 12.82 -12.20
C ASN A 441 8.03 12.22 -12.16
N PRO A 442 7.23 12.32 -13.27
CA PRO A 442 5.84 11.84 -13.31
C PRO A 442 5.66 10.38 -12.89
N ARG A 443 6.67 9.53 -13.08
CA ARG A 443 6.63 8.12 -12.69
C ARG A 443 6.46 7.90 -11.18
N TYR A 444 6.77 8.91 -10.37
CA TYR A 444 6.63 8.87 -8.92
C TYR A 444 5.44 9.70 -8.40
N SER A 445 4.65 10.30 -9.28
CA SER A 445 3.36 10.95 -8.93
C SER A 445 2.23 9.95 -9.00
N ILE A 446 1.20 10.15 -8.18
CA ILE A 446 0.01 9.29 -8.16
C ILE A 446 -0.99 9.77 -9.22
N ARG A 447 -1.35 8.85 -10.13
CA ARG A 447 -2.43 8.98 -11.10
C ARG A 447 -3.75 8.57 -10.48
N LEU A 448 -4.81 9.35 -10.66
CA LEU A 448 -6.17 8.96 -10.36
C LEU A 448 -6.71 7.98 -11.42
N ALA A 449 -7.58 7.08 -10.99
CA ALA A 449 -8.25 6.11 -11.87
C ALA A 449 -9.46 6.75 -12.56
N ASN A 450 -9.21 7.81 -13.32
CA ASN A 450 -10.24 8.53 -14.05
C ASN A 450 -9.86 8.68 -15.53
N GLU A 451 -10.87 8.79 -16.38
CA GLU A 451 -10.70 8.96 -17.82
C GLU A 451 -10.15 10.36 -18.14
N ASN A 452 -9.19 10.44 -19.05
CA ASN A 452 -8.68 11.69 -19.64
C ASN A 452 -8.17 12.75 -18.65
N MET A 453 -7.73 12.31 -17.44
CA MET A 453 -7.24 13.23 -16.42
C MET A 453 -5.73 13.29 -16.31
N TRP A 454 -5.02 12.21 -16.65
CA TRP A 454 -3.58 12.11 -16.46
C TRP A 454 -2.78 12.85 -17.54
N GLU A 455 -1.83 13.68 -17.13
CA GLU A 455 -0.84 14.32 -18.02
C GLU A 455 0.56 13.66 -17.81
N GLU A 456 0.99 12.90 -18.80
CA GLU A 456 2.23 12.11 -18.77
C GLU A 456 3.49 12.97 -18.55
N THR A 457 3.49 14.23 -19.01
CA THR A 457 4.67 15.11 -18.96
C THR A 457 4.87 15.77 -17.62
N THR A 458 3.78 16.02 -16.89
CA THR A 458 3.81 16.73 -15.61
C THR A 458 3.57 15.82 -14.42
N GLY A 459 2.87 14.69 -14.62
CA GLY A 459 2.37 13.85 -13.54
C GLY A 459 1.15 14.46 -12.82
N TYR A 460 0.44 15.38 -13.47
CA TYR A 460 -0.73 16.02 -12.90
C TYR A 460 -2.03 15.34 -13.33
N ASN A 461 -3.02 15.37 -12.45
CA ASN A 461 -4.38 14.94 -12.74
C ASN A 461 -5.23 16.16 -13.06
N TYR A 462 -5.58 16.35 -14.33
CA TYR A 462 -6.46 17.42 -14.78
C TYR A 462 -7.88 17.22 -14.23
N LEU A 463 -8.42 18.21 -13.55
CA LEU A 463 -9.75 18.12 -12.93
C LEU A 463 -10.81 18.84 -13.77
N THR A 464 -10.57 20.09 -14.14
CA THR A 464 -11.52 20.91 -14.91
C THR A 464 -10.87 22.18 -15.42
N THR A 465 -11.58 22.86 -16.31
CA THR A 465 -11.27 24.22 -16.74
C THR A 465 -12.24 25.21 -16.10
N ILE A 466 -11.72 26.36 -15.63
CA ILE A 466 -12.46 27.43 -14.94
C ILE A 466 -12.22 28.71 -15.68
N THR A 467 -13.29 29.46 -15.96
CA THR A 467 -13.21 30.86 -16.48
C THR A 467 -13.35 31.82 -15.31
N VAL A 468 -12.35 32.66 -15.12
CA VAL A 468 -12.34 33.78 -14.15
C VAL A 468 -12.67 35.09 -14.88
N GLU A 469 -13.69 35.80 -14.46
CA GLU A 469 -14.17 37.08 -15.04
C GLU A 469 -13.40 38.30 -14.50
#